data_f7559a71cd4ba74f8d1095b740bcbe15
#
_entry.id   f7559a71cd4ba74f8d1095b740bcbe15
#
_cell.length_a   1.000
_cell.length_b   1.000
_cell.length_c   1.000
_cell.angle_alpha   90.00
_cell.angle_beta   90.00
_cell.angle_gamma   90.00
#
_symmetry.space_group_name_H-M   'P 1'
#
loop_
_entity.id
_entity.type
_entity.pdbx_description
1 polymer ?
#
loop_
_entity_poly.entity_id
_entity_poly.type
_entity_poly.pdbx_seq_one_letter_code
_entity_poly.pdbx_strand_id
1 'polypeptide(L)'
;MKRILVYGMTDNFGGMEAYIHNIYQHLDKTQIQFDFVCDFPKMTLSDYYLDNGCKIHFIPPKNQGLFKSLWAMWKVIKENNYDVIYFNIMNAGYVLNMLPAFLLGKKIIAHSHNADTDKKKLHYGLRLLLNIVTKIKLACSKEAGFFMFGKEENFSIINNAINLDRYLYSEEKYRDLRHKLGWGDKKVILYVARMNHQKNPLFALYIMRELKQSMPNAVLVYVGTGELKEQVQQYILDNNLDNVILLGLRNDVNGLMIAADLFILPSLFEGLPIVAVEAQAAGLPIILSENISIEAKLVNSTYFLPINDVFLWVNKIKKILEISGNKRFSDQLALSKAGYNIESVVKNIQKILVN
;
A
#
# COMPACT_ATOMS: atom_id res chain seq x y z
N MET A 1 -25.85 6.08 -14.33
CA MET A 1 -24.56 5.48 -13.92
C MET A 1 -23.48 5.93 -14.89
N LYS A 2 -22.46 6.64 -14.42
CA LYS A 2 -21.33 7.12 -15.23
C LYS A 2 -20.24 6.03 -15.29
N ARG A 3 -19.74 5.69 -16.49
CA ARG A 3 -18.64 4.73 -16.63
C ARG A 3 -17.32 5.49 -16.73
N ILE A 4 -16.35 5.08 -15.93
CA ILE A 4 -15.02 5.69 -15.82
C ILE A 4 -14.00 4.69 -16.34
N LEU A 5 -13.19 5.07 -17.31
CA LEU A 5 -12.09 4.23 -17.77
C LEU A 5 -10.89 4.39 -16.83
N VAL A 6 -10.45 3.30 -16.22
CA VAL A 6 -9.34 3.27 -15.25
C VAL A 6 -8.12 2.62 -15.89
N TYR A 7 -6.99 3.31 -15.83
CA TYR A 7 -5.68 2.79 -16.22
C TYR A 7 -4.79 2.65 -14.99
N GLY A 8 -4.00 1.58 -14.93
CA GLY A 8 -3.01 1.35 -13.86
C GLY A 8 -3.03 -0.06 -13.27
N MET A 9 -4.02 -0.90 -13.61
CA MET A 9 -3.99 -2.32 -13.24
C MET A 9 -2.97 -3.07 -14.08
N THR A 10 -2.22 -3.97 -13.43
CA THR A 10 -1.18 -4.81 -14.06
C THR A 10 -1.50 -6.30 -13.91
N ASP A 11 -0.57 -7.18 -14.27
CA ASP A 11 -0.66 -8.63 -14.08
C ASP A 11 -0.23 -9.09 -12.67
N ASN A 12 0.31 -8.19 -11.86
CA ASN A 12 0.73 -8.45 -10.49
C ASN A 12 -0.05 -7.57 -9.50
N PHE A 13 -0.39 -8.14 -8.33
CA PHE A 13 -1.08 -7.41 -7.28
C PHE A 13 -0.07 -6.68 -6.38
N GLY A 14 0.00 -5.36 -6.52
CA GLY A 14 0.86 -4.47 -5.75
C GLY A 14 0.07 -3.37 -5.02
N GLY A 15 0.78 -2.34 -4.55
CA GLY A 15 0.16 -1.25 -3.77
C GLY A 15 -0.82 -0.40 -4.58
N MET A 16 -0.54 -0.15 -5.87
CA MET A 16 -1.43 0.60 -6.75
C MET A 16 -2.69 -0.20 -7.08
N GLU A 17 -2.56 -1.49 -7.40
CA GLU A 17 -3.69 -2.40 -7.64
C GLU A 17 -4.56 -2.55 -6.39
N ALA A 18 -3.94 -2.67 -5.21
CA ALA A 18 -4.64 -2.72 -3.93
C ALA A 18 -5.43 -1.43 -3.67
N TYR A 19 -4.86 -0.26 -3.96
CA TYR A 19 -5.55 1.02 -3.89
C TYR A 19 -6.78 1.05 -4.82
N ILE A 20 -6.61 0.75 -6.11
CA ILE A 20 -7.68 0.75 -7.09
C ILE A 20 -8.80 -0.21 -6.68
N HIS A 21 -8.42 -1.42 -6.23
CA HIS A 21 -9.36 -2.43 -5.77
C HIS A 21 -10.15 -1.97 -4.53
N ASN A 22 -9.45 -1.38 -3.57
CA ASN A 22 -10.05 -0.85 -2.35
C ASN A 22 -11.07 0.26 -2.66
N ILE A 23 -10.72 1.21 -3.54
CA ILE A 23 -11.66 2.22 -4.01
C ILE A 23 -12.87 1.57 -4.67
N TYR A 24 -12.65 0.63 -5.62
CA TYR A 24 -13.73 -0.03 -6.36
C TYR A 24 -14.70 -0.79 -5.46
N GLN A 25 -14.20 -1.48 -4.43
CA GLN A 25 -15.05 -2.23 -3.48
C GLN A 25 -16.03 -1.34 -2.73
N HIS A 26 -15.67 -0.08 -2.46
CA HIS A 26 -16.46 0.86 -1.65
C HIS A 26 -17.19 1.93 -2.48
N LEU A 27 -17.04 1.90 -3.84
CA LEU A 27 -17.79 2.79 -4.72
C LEU A 27 -19.31 2.54 -4.64
N ASP A 28 -20.07 3.63 -4.69
CA ASP A 28 -21.50 3.56 -5.00
C ASP A 28 -21.68 3.19 -6.48
N LYS A 29 -21.86 1.90 -6.74
CA LYS A 29 -21.99 1.34 -8.07
C LYS A 29 -23.29 1.73 -8.78
N THR A 30 -24.24 2.36 -8.10
CA THR A 30 -25.43 2.94 -8.73
C THR A 30 -25.11 4.23 -9.48
N GLN A 31 -24.09 4.95 -9.04
CA GLN A 31 -23.65 6.22 -9.63
C GLN A 31 -22.47 6.06 -10.60
N ILE A 32 -21.46 5.27 -10.21
CA ILE A 32 -20.21 5.10 -10.96
C ILE A 32 -19.89 3.62 -11.15
N GLN A 33 -19.49 3.27 -12.36
CA GLN A 33 -18.91 1.98 -12.69
C GLN A 33 -17.50 2.18 -13.27
N PHE A 34 -16.53 1.40 -12.81
CA PHE A 34 -15.21 1.34 -13.42
C PHE A 34 -15.20 0.35 -14.58
N ASP A 35 -14.53 0.75 -15.65
CA ASP A 35 -14.03 -0.13 -16.70
C ASP A 35 -12.52 0.01 -16.74
N PHE A 36 -11.82 -1.03 -17.15
CA PHE A 36 -10.37 -1.06 -17.10
C PHE A 36 -9.75 -1.10 -18.48
N VAL A 37 -8.61 -0.45 -18.63
CA VAL A 37 -7.70 -0.67 -19.75
C VAL A 37 -6.36 -1.15 -19.23
N CYS A 38 -5.86 -2.25 -19.81
CA CYS A 38 -4.66 -2.94 -19.37
C CYS A 38 -3.74 -3.17 -20.57
N ASP A 39 -2.45 -2.83 -20.41
CA ASP A 39 -1.40 -3.06 -21.41
C ASP A 39 -0.48 -4.24 -21.05
N PHE A 40 -0.99 -5.17 -20.24
CA PHE A 40 -0.40 -6.46 -19.90
C PHE A 40 -1.23 -7.60 -20.53
N PRO A 41 -0.63 -8.79 -20.76
CA PRO A 41 -1.32 -9.94 -21.34
C PRO A 41 -2.51 -10.44 -20.52
N LYS A 42 -2.48 -10.21 -19.22
CA LYS A 42 -3.56 -10.50 -18.27
C LYS A 42 -3.66 -9.37 -17.26
N MET A 43 -4.77 -9.25 -16.59
CA MET A 43 -4.98 -8.29 -15.50
C MET A 43 -5.27 -9.05 -14.20
N THR A 44 -4.63 -8.65 -13.11
CA THR A 44 -4.94 -9.22 -11.79
C THR A 44 -6.40 -8.93 -11.43
N LEU A 45 -7.07 -9.87 -10.76
CA LEU A 45 -8.48 -9.79 -10.36
C LEU A 45 -9.46 -9.60 -11.53
N SER A 46 -9.11 -9.98 -12.78
CA SER A 46 -9.98 -9.81 -13.96
C SER A 46 -11.36 -10.44 -13.74
N ASP A 47 -11.44 -11.68 -13.26
CA ASP A 47 -12.69 -12.40 -13.07
C ASP A 47 -13.60 -11.67 -12.06
N TYR A 48 -13.04 -11.22 -10.95
CA TYR A 48 -13.76 -10.42 -9.96
C TYR A 48 -14.39 -9.16 -10.58
N TYR A 49 -13.66 -8.43 -11.44
CA TYR A 49 -14.18 -7.22 -12.05
C TYR A 49 -15.22 -7.51 -13.13
N LEU A 50 -15.04 -8.54 -13.95
CA LEU A 50 -16.00 -8.98 -14.94
C LEU A 50 -17.31 -9.42 -14.30
N ASP A 51 -17.25 -10.24 -13.23
CA ASP A 51 -18.43 -10.68 -12.47
C ASP A 51 -19.19 -9.50 -11.83
N ASN A 52 -18.51 -8.39 -11.58
CA ASN A 52 -19.09 -7.14 -11.06
C ASN A 52 -19.48 -6.15 -12.17
N GLY A 53 -19.57 -6.59 -13.43
CA GLY A 53 -20.09 -5.80 -14.56
C GLY A 53 -19.14 -4.75 -15.14
N CYS A 54 -17.84 -4.82 -14.80
CA CYS A 54 -16.80 -4.03 -15.45
C CYS A 54 -16.50 -4.56 -16.84
N LYS A 55 -16.06 -3.68 -17.75
CA LYS A 55 -15.41 -4.05 -19.00
C LYS A 55 -13.90 -3.99 -18.82
N ILE A 56 -13.18 -4.92 -19.45
CA ILE A 56 -11.72 -4.92 -19.48
C ILE A 56 -11.26 -4.87 -20.93
N HIS A 57 -10.50 -3.82 -21.27
CA HIS A 57 -9.95 -3.60 -22.58
C HIS A 57 -8.45 -3.86 -22.58
N PHE A 58 -8.01 -4.92 -23.24
CA PHE A 58 -6.58 -5.20 -23.41
C PHE A 58 -6.04 -4.44 -24.62
N ILE A 59 -4.94 -3.70 -24.43
CA ILE A 59 -4.26 -2.97 -25.49
C ILE A 59 -2.80 -3.44 -25.61
N PRO A 60 -2.18 -3.35 -26.81
CA PRO A 60 -0.78 -3.69 -26.96
C PRO A 60 0.11 -2.82 -26.05
N PRO A 61 1.10 -3.43 -25.35
CA PRO A 61 2.05 -2.66 -24.57
C PRO A 61 2.97 -1.81 -25.49
N LYS A 62 3.46 -0.69 -24.95
CA LYS A 62 4.28 0.28 -25.73
C LYS A 62 5.56 -0.31 -26.35
N ASN A 63 6.14 -1.31 -25.73
CA ASN A 63 7.33 -2.01 -26.25
C ASN A 63 7.05 -2.86 -27.51
N GLN A 64 5.78 -3.21 -27.78
CA GLN A 64 5.35 -3.88 -29.00
C GLN A 64 4.98 -2.90 -30.13
N GLY A 65 5.04 -1.59 -29.87
CA GLY A 65 4.78 -0.53 -30.84
C GLY A 65 3.97 0.60 -30.23
N LEU A 66 4.62 1.74 -30.06
CA LEU A 66 4.00 2.93 -29.45
C LEU A 66 2.73 3.33 -30.19
N PHE A 67 2.76 3.47 -31.52
CA PHE A 67 1.60 3.88 -32.30
C PHE A 67 0.43 2.88 -32.22
N LYS A 68 0.73 1.57 -32.18
CA LYS A 68 -0.30 0.55 -32.02
C LYS A 68 -1.01 0.69 -30.66
N SER A 69 -0.23 0.90 -29.60
CA SER A 69 -0.76 1.10 -28.25
C SER A 69 -1.63 2.36 -28.17
N LEU A 70 -1.15 3.50 -28.70
CA LEU A 70 -1.90 4.76 -28.71
C LEU A 70 -3.18 4.68 -29.51
N TRP A 71 -3.13 4.05 -30.69
CA TRP A 71 -4.31 3.87 -31.54
C TRP A 71 -5.35 2.95 -30.87
N ALA A 72 -4.91 1.85 -30.25
CA ALA A 72 -5.80 0.97 -29.50
C ALA A 72 -6.48 1.72 -28.34
N MET A 73 -5.71 2.54 -27.58
CA MET A 73 -6.25 3.37 -26.51
C MET A 73 -7.26 4.39 -27.04
N TRP A 74 -6.96 5.04 -28.16
CA TRP A 74 -7.88 5.99 -28.84
C TRP A 74 -9.18 5.31 -29.23
N LYS A 75 -9.09 4.10 -29.83
CA LYS A 75 -10.25 3.28 -30.23
C LYS A 75 -11.12 2.93 -29.02
N VAL A 76 -10.52 2.42 -27.93
CA VAL A 76 -11.24 2.10 -26.69
C VAL A 76 -12.02 3.30 -26.16
N ILE A 77 -11.40 4.48 -26.08
CA ILE A 77 -12.04 5.69 -25.56
C ILE A 77 -13.20 6.12 -26.45
N LYS A 78 -12.99 6.15 -27.78
CA LYS A 78 -13.98 6.64 -28.77
C LYS A 78 -15.16 5.71 -28.88
N GLU A 79 -14.94 4.39 -29.02
CA GLU A 79 -16.02 3.41 -29.26
C GLU A 79 -16.90 3.18 -28.03
N ASN A 80 -16.36 3.36 -26.82
CA ASN A 80 -17.13 3.17 -25.59
C ASN A 80 -17.62 4.49 -24.96
N ASN A 81 -17.33 5.62 -25.57
CA ASN A 81 -17.84 6.95 -25.19
C ASN A 81 -17.44 7.36 -23.76
N TYR A 82 -16.21 7.03 -23.34
CA TYR A 82 -15.69 7.45 -22.04
C TYR A 82 -15.41 8.96 -22.03
N ASP A 83 -15.95 9.67 -21.04
CA ASP A 83 -15.73 11.11 -20.86
C ASP A 83 -14.62 11.42 -19.82
N VAL A 84 -14.41 10.49 -18.89
CA VAL A 84 -13.43 10.60 -17.82
C VAL A 84 -12.52 9.39 -17.84
N ILE A 85 -11.21 9.65 -17.87
CA ILE A 85 -10.18 8.62 -17.77
C ILE A 85 -9.36 8.88 -16.52
N TYR A 86 -9.32 7.89 -15.63
CA TYR A 86 -8.61 7.92 -14.38
C TYR A 86 -7.32 7.11 -14.47
N PHE A 87 -6.19 7.83 -14.59
CA PHE A 87 -4.87 7.25 -14.70
C PHE A 87 -4.20 7.14 -13.33
N ASN A 88 -3.90 5.93 -12.91
CA ASN A 88 -3.04 5.65 -11.77
C ASN A 88 -1.61 5.45 -12.29
N ILE A 89 -0.67 6.28 -11.83
CA ILE A 89 0.63 6.43 -12.49
C ILE A 89 1.80 6.35 -11.52
N MET A 90 2.92 5.79 -12.00
CA MET A 90 4.15 5.60 -11.25
C MET A 90 5.28 6.56 -11.70
N ASN A 91 5.19 7.15 -12.89
CA ASN A 91 6.11 8.15 -13.42
C ASN A 91 5.48 8.93 -14.58
N ALA A 92 6.09 10.03 -14.99
CA ALA A 92 5.55 10.90 -16.06
C ALA A 92 5.50 10.24 -17.45
N GLY A 93 6.20 9.13 -17.69
CA GLY A 93 6.15 8.39 -18.96
C GLY A 93 4.76 7.84 -19.30
N TYR A 94 3.87 7.75 -18.31
CA TYR A 94 2.47 7.41 -18.53
C TYR A 94 1.69 8.45 -19.34
N VAL A 95 2.20 9.68 -19.46
CA VAL A 95 1.60 10.74 -20.30
C VAL A 95 1.38 10.29 -21.75
N LEU A 96 2.25 9.44 -22.28
CA LEU A 96 2.09 8.91 -23.63
C LEU A 96 0.74 8.19 -23.79
N ASN A 97 0.29 7.41 -22.80
CA ASN A 97 -1.01 6.75 -22.81
C ASN A 97 -2.20 7.73 -22.63
N MET A 98 -1.92 8.96 -22.14
CA MET A 98 -2.96 9.99 -21.96
C MET A 98 -3.21 10.78 -23.24
N LEU A 99 -2.26 10.81 -24.19
CA LEU A 99 -2.39 11.60 -25.42
C LEU A 99 -3.67 11.30 -26.22
N PRO A 100 -4.11 10.03 -26.41
CA PRO A 100 -5.37 9.76 -27.08
C PRO A 100 -6.58 10.40 -26.39
N ALA A 101 -6.63 10.35 -25.05
CA ALA A 101 -7.69 10.98 -24.28
C ALA A 101 -7.67 12.52 -24.40
N PHE A 102 -6.47 13.11 -24.36
CA PHE A 102 -6.27 14.55 -24.53
C PHE A 102 -6.74 15.03 -25.91
N LEU A 103 -6.33 14.35 -26.99
CA LEU A 103 -6.72 14.67 -28.35
C LEU A 103 -8.23 14.51 -28.59
N LEU A 104 -8.89 13.63 -27.85
CA LEU A 104 -10.36 13.45 -27.88
C LEU A 104 -11.09 14.44 -26.94
N GLY A 105 -10.39 15.40 -26.31
CA GLY A 105 -10.99 16.38 -25.41
C GLY A 105 -11.57 15.78 -24.11
N LYS A 106 -11.10 14.60 -23.69
CA LYS A 106 -11.62 13.91 -22.52
C LYS A 106 -11.01 14.44 -21.21
N LYS A 107 -11.77 14.31 -20.11
CA LYS A 107 -11.29 14.69 -18.78
C LYS A 107 -10.28 13.68 -18.28
N ILE A 108 -9.03 14.12 -18.11
CA ILE A 108 -7.92 13.30 -17.62
C ILE A 108 -7.67 13.62 -16.14
N ILE A 109 -7.72 12.58 -15.31
CA ILE A 109 -7.36 12.61 -13.91
C ILE A 109 -6.12 11.74 -13.75
N ALA A 110 -5.03 12.30 -13.24
CA ALA A 110 -3.80 11.55 -12.95
C ALA A 110 -3.58 11.45 -11.45
N HIS A 111 -3.39 10.22 -10.95
CA HIS A 111 -3.11 9.93 -9.56
C HIS A 111 -1.73 9.31 -9.41
N SER A 112 -0.83 10.01 -8.73
CA SER A 112 0.53 9.57 -8.45
C SER A 112 0.58 8.61 -7.27
N HIS A 113 1.22 7.44 -7.47
CA HIS A 113 1.39 6.43 -6.42
C HIS A 113 2.85 6.21 -6.04
N ASN A 114 3.79 6.99 -6.59
CA ASN A 114 5.22 6.80 -6.35
C ASN A 114 5.94 8.13 -6.14
N ALA A 115 6.97 8.12 -5.29
CA ALA A 115 7.80 9.28 -4.97
C ALA A 115 9.21 9.20 -5.61
N ASP A 116 9.52 8.11 -6.34
CA ASP A 116 10.79 7.96 -7.09
C ASP A 116 10.61 6.99 -8.27
N THR A 117 11.58 6.95 -9.19
CA THR A 117 11.62 6.03 -10.34
C THR A 117 13.02 5.83 -10.87
N ASP A 118 13.31 4.63 -11.35
CA ASP A 118 14.56 4.33 -12.07
C ASP A 118 14.65 5.06 -13.42
N LYS A 119 13.50 5.50 -13.97
CA LYS A 119 13.39 6.19 -15.27
C LYS A 119 13.46 7.70 -15.13
N LYS A 120 14.38 8.24 -14.32
CA LYS A 120 14.47 9.68 -13.97
C LYS A 120 14.53 10.60 -15.19
N LYS A 121 15.38 10.30 -16.19
CA LYS A 121 15.51 11.12 -17.40
C LYS A 121 14.18 11.23 -18.16
N LEU A 122 13.50 10.12 -18.40
CA LEU A 122 12.22 10.08 -19.07
C LEU A 122 11.14 10.82 -18.25
N HIS A 123 11.14 10.61 -16.93
CA HIS A 123 10.21 11.25 -16.01
C HIS A 123 10.31 12.78 -16.08
N TYR A 124 11.51 13.34 -15.86
CA TYR A 124 11.68 14.79 -15.86
C TYR A 124 11.47 15.42 -17.25
N GLY A 125 11.85 14.72 -18.34
CA GLY A 125 11.61 15.18 -19.70
C GLY A 125 10.14 15.26 -20.09
N LEU A 126 9.28 14.40 -19.53
CA LEU A 126 7.85 14.34 -19.84
C LEU A 126 6.93 15.00 -18.80
N ARG A 127 7.48 15.47 -17.68
CA ARG A 127 6.68 16.03 -16.57
C ARG A 127 5.89 17.29 -16.98
N LEU A 128 6.49 18.16 -17.80
CA LEU A 128 5.78 19.34 -18.30
C LEU A 128 4.57 18.94 -19.16
N LEU A 129 4.76 17.99 -20.07
CA LEU A 129 3.65 17.48 -20.90
C LEU A 129 2.58 16.83 -20.04
N LEU A 130 2.95 16.04 -19.01
CA LEU A 130 2.01 15.47 -18.07
C LEU A 130 1.15 16.56 -17.41
N ASN A 131 1.78 17.65 -16.98
CA ASN A 131 1.06 18.76 -16.33
C ASN A 131 0.09 19.48 -17.27
N ILE A 132 0.44 19.59 -18.57
CA ILE A 132 -0.43 20.20 -19.58
C ILE A 132 -1.65 19.32 -19.87
N VAL A 133 -1.47 18.01 -20.04
CA VAL A 133 -2.57 17.12 -20.44
C VAL A 133 -3.50 16.74 -19.30
N THR A 134 -3.02 16.87 -18.04
CA THR A 134 -3.78 16.45 -16.86
C THR A 134 -4.70 17.56 -16.35
N LYS A 135 -6.02 17.29 -16.37
CA LYS A 135 -7.03 18.24 -15.86
C LYS A 135 -7.09 18.27 -14.33
N ILE A 136 -6.99 17.12 -13.67
CA ILE A 136 -7.01 16.98 -12.22
C ILE A 136 -5.81 16.13 -11.79
N LYS A 137 -5.03 16.68 -10.87
CA LYS A 137 -3.80 16.08 -10.33
C LYS A 137 -4.06 15.59 -8.93
N LEU A 138 -3.85 14.30 -8.69
CA LEU A 138 -3.99 13.64 -7.40
C LEU A 138 -2.68 12.93 -7.03
N ALA A 139 -2.40 12.80 -5.75
CA ALA A 139 -1.24 12.08 -5.25
C ALA A 139 -1.55 11.35 -3.95
N CYS A 140 -0.94 10.19 -3.72
CA CYS A 140 -1.12 9.43 -2.48
C CYS A 140 -0.37 10.02 -1.27
N SER A 141 0.59 10.92 -1.50
CA SER A 141 1.32 11.70 -0.50
C SER A 141 1.83 13.01 -1.09
N LYS A 142 2.32 13.89 -0.23
CA LYS A 142 2.93 15.16 -0.66
C LYS A 142 4.19 14.92 -1.50
N GLU A 143 5.03 13.97 -1.08
CA GLU A 143 6.25 13.60 -1.81
C GLU A 143 5.92 13.03 -3.19
N ALA A 144 4.92 12.15 -3.29
CA ALA A 144 4.47 11.59 -4.56
C ALA A 144 3.94 12.68 -5.51
N GLY A 145 3.26 13.68 -4.97
CA GLY A 145 2.79 14.84 -5.74
C GLY A 145 3.94 15.73 -6.22
N PHE A 146 4.88 16.07 -5.36
CA PHE A 146 6.07 16.85 -5.71
C PHE A 146 6.94 16.14 -6.74
N PHE A 147 7.13 14.85 -6.57
CA PHE A 147 7.85 14.04 -7.54
C PHE A 147 7.15 14.07 -8.89
N MET A 148 5.86 13.76 -8.94
CA MET A 148 5.12 13.57 -10.18
C MET A 148 4.87 14.88 -10.94
N PHE A 149 4.41 15.90 -10.24
CA PHE A 149 3.92 17.13 -10.86
C PHE A 149 4.87 18.31 -10.70
N GLY A 150 5.69 18.34 -9.63
CA GLY A 150 6.56 19.46 -9.25
C GLY A 150 6.00 20.21 -8.04
N LYS A 151 6.86 21.00 -7.37
CA LYS A 151 6.51 21.73 -6.15
C LYS A 151 5.55 22.91 -6.41
N GLU A 152 5.63 23.48 -7.61
CA GLU A 152 4.83 24.65 -8.00
C GLU A 152 3.43 24.29 -8.52
N GLU A 153 3.16 22.98 -8.70
CA GLU A 153 1.88 22.52 -9.24
C GLU A 153 0.85 22.26 -8.16
N ASN A 154 -0.39 22.63 -8.45
CA ASN A 154 -1.52 22.32 -7.57
C ASN A 154 -1.98 20.88 -7.76
N PHE A 155 -1.99 20.10 -6.71
CA PHE A 155 -2.56 18.75 -6.66
C PHE A 155 -3.27 18.51 -5.33
N SER A 156 -4.21 17.58 -5.33
CA SER A 156 -4.90 17.15 -4.11
C SER A 156 -4.32 15.85 -3.59
N ILE A 157 -4.15 15.74 -2.27
CA ILE A 157 -3.71 14.49 -1.64
C ILE A 157 -4.93 13.60 -1.41
N ILE A 158 -4.84 12.38 -1.91
CA ILE A 158 -5.80 11.29 -1.70
C ILE A 158 -5.01 10.11 -1.16
N ASN A 159 -5.06 9.92 0.13
CA ASN A 159 -4.29 8.87 0.79
C ASN A 159 -4.74 7.46 0.37
N ASN A 160 -3.82 6.51 0.44
CA ASN A 160 -4.13 5.09 0.32
C ASN A 160 -4.87 4.64 1.60
N ALA A 161 -6.18 4.86 1.61
CA ALA A 161 -7.02 4.60 2.77
C ALA A 161 -7.38 3.12 2.92
N ILE A 162 -7.75 2.76 4.14
CA ILE A 162 -8.12 1.40 4.53
C ILE A 162 -9.52 1.38 5.16
N ASN A 163 -10.14 0.20 5.17
CA ASN A 163 -11.35 -0.02 5.94
C ASN A 163 -10.98 -0.15 7.44
N LEU A 164 -11.15 0.93 8.19
CA LEU A 164 -10.76 1.02 9.60
C LEU A 164 -11.50 0.00 10.48
N ASP A 165 -12.76 -0.34 10.16
CA ASP A 165 -13.58 -1.27 10.95
C ASP A 165 -13.01 -2.69 10.97
N ARG A 166 -12.27 -3.08 9.91
CA ARG A 166 -11.60 -4.38 9.85
C ARG A 166 -10.51 -4.54 10.90
N TYR A 167 -9.97 -3.43 11.39
CA TYR A 167 -8.87 -3.38 12.35
C TYR A 167 -9.34 -3.00 13.77
N LEU A 168 -10.65 -2.89 13.99
CA LEU A 168 -11.18 -2.49 15.28
C LEU A 168 -10.82 -3.51 16.35
N TYR A 169 -9.99 -3.07 17.29
CA TYR A 169 -9.56 -3.86 18.43
C TYR A 169 -10.67 -3.99 19.46
N SER A 170 -10.84 -5.19 20.02
CA SER A 170 -11.52 -5.43 21.28
C SER A 170 -10.80 -6.54 22.03
N GLU A 171 -10.88 -6.53 23.35
CA GLU A 171 -10.25 -7.55 24.18
C GLU A 171 -10.77 -8.96 23.88
N GLU A 172 -12.06 -9.07 23.57
CA GLU A 172 -12.69 -10.32 23.15
C GLU A 172 -12.07 -10.84 21.84
N LYS A 173 -12.04 -10.01 20.79
CA LYS A 173 -11.41 -10.38 19.51
C LYS A 173 -9.94 -10.76 19.68
N TYR A 174 -9.21 -10.01 20.50
CA TYR A 174 -7.80 -10.30 20.80
C TYR A 174 -7.63 -11.69 21.38
N ARG A 175 -8.41 -12.04 22.43
CA ARG A 175 -8.34 -13.37 23.08
C ARG A 175 -8.76 -14.49 22.15
N ASP A 176 -9.86 -14.33 21.42
CA ASP A 176 -10.36 -15.33 20.47
C ASP A 176 -9.36 -15.63 19.36
N LEU A 177 -8.77 -14.59 18.77
CA LEU A 177 -7.78 -14.75 17.73
C LEU A 177 -6.51 -15.41 18.24
N ARG A 178 -6.02 -15.02 19.43
CA ARG A 178 -4.86 -15.65 20.05
C ARG A 178 -5.08 -17.13 20.35
N HIS A 179 -6.25 -17.48 20.84
CA HIS A 179 -6.64 -18.87 21.06
C HIS A 179 -6.62 -19.66 19.73
N LYS A 180 -7.26 -19.13 18.68
CA LYS A 180 -7.28 -19.76 17.34
C LYS A 180 -5.88 -19.90 16.71
N LEU A 181 -4.99 -18.95 16.96
CA LEU A 181 -3.63 -18.94 16.43
C LEU A 181 -2.64 -19.74 17.27
N GLY A 182 -3.04 -20.22 18.46
CA GLY A 182 -2.17 -20.96 19.37
C GLY A 182 -1.04 -20.10 19.96
N TRP A 183 -1.28 -18.77 20.09
CA TRP A 183 -0.25 -17.85 20.58
C TRP A 183 -0.16 -17.78 22.10
N GLY A 184 -1.24 -18.12 22.81
CA GLY A 184 -1.26 -18.16 24.29
C GLY A 184 -0.66 -16.89 24.92
N ASP A 185 0.27 -17.07 25.86
CA ASP A 185 0.93 -15.97 26.59
C ASP A 185 2.21 -15.44 25.92
N LYS A 186 2.49 -15.86 24.68
CA LYS A 186 3.67 -15.39 23.92
C LYS A 186 3.57 -13.89 23.71
N LYS A 187 4.70 -13.19 23.72
CA LYS A 187 4.79 -11.79 23.29
C LYS A 187 5.03 -11.75 21.80
N VAL A 188 3.98 -11.41 21.03
CA VAL A 188 3.99 -11.52 19.56
C VAL A 188 4.42 -10.21 18.93
N ILE A 189 5.57 -10.24 18.28
CA ILE A 189 6.09 -9.19 17.42
C ILE A 189 5.67 -9.54 16.00
N LEU A 190 4.87 -8.69 15.36
CA LEU A 190 4.39 -8.91 14.00
C LEU A 190 5.26 -8.13 13.00
N TYR A 191 5.61 -8.81 11.91
CA TYR A 191 6.30 -8.21 10.77
C TYR A 191 5.58 -8.62 9.48
N VAL A 192 4.97 -7.68 8.78
CA VAL A 192 4.23 -7.92 7.53
C VAL A 192 4.91 -7.18 6.40
N ALA A 193 5.62 -7.89 5.56
CA ALA A 193 6.37 -7.30 4.45
C ALA A 193 6.79 -8.33 3.40
N ARG A 194 7.06 -7.86 2.17
CA ARG A 194 7.76 -8.67 1.17
C ARG A 194 9.19 -8.97 1.63
N MET A 195 9.66 -10.20 1.49
CA MET A 195 11.03 -10.60 1.79
C MET A 195 11.99 -10.12 0.70
N ASN A 196 12.31 -8.81 0.70
CA ASN A 196 13.20 -8.17 -0.24
C ASN A 196 14.22 -7.26 0.47
N HIS A 197 15.19 -6.77 -0.28
CA HIS A 197 16.24 -5.89 0.26
C HIS A 197 15.65 -4.63 0.92
N GLN A 198 14.69 -3.98 0.29
CA GLN A 198 14.05 -2.76 0.80
C GLN A 198 13.46 -2.93 2.20
N LYS A 199 12.81 -4.06 2.45
CA LYS A 199 12.13 -4.36 3.72
C LYS A 199 13.07 -4.85 4.82
N ASN A 200 14.32 -5.25 4.46
CA ASN A 200 15.38 -5.60 5.41
C ASN A 200 15.01 -6.72 6.40
N PRO A 201 14.56 -7.90 5.91
CA PRO A 201 14.09 -8.98 6.79
C PRO A 201 15.17 -9.52 7.74
N LEU A 202 16.45 -9.50 7.34
CA LEU A 202 17.52 -10.01 8.18
C LEU A 202 17.72 -9.18 9.45
N PHE A 203 17.49 -7.87 9.39
CA PHE A 203 17.58 -7.02 10.59
C PHE A 203 16.54 -7.42 11.66
N ALA A 204 15.34 -7.82 11.24
CA ALA A 204 14.35 -8.36 12.17
C ALA A 204 14.83 -9.67 12.83
N LEU A 205 15.55 -10.52 12.09
CA LEU A 205 16.15 -11.74 12.64
C LEU A 205 17.30 -11.45 13.61
N TYR A 206 18.10 -10.41 13.35
CA TYR A 206 19.14 -9.96 14.28
C TYR A 206 18.52 -9.52 15.62
N ILE A 207 17.42 -8.77 15.57
CA ILE A 207 16.63 -8.41 16.76
C ILE A 207 16.19 -9.67 17.52
N MET A 208 15.64 -10.66 16.84
CA MET A 208 15.12 -11.87 17.47
C MET A 208 16.21 -12.75 18.08
N ARG A 209 17.39 -12.77 17.47
CA ARG A 209 18.57 -13.45 18.05
C ARG A 209 18.95 -12.85 19.41
N GLU A 210 19.00 -11.53 19.50
CA GLU A 210 19.33 -10.83 20.76
C GLU A 210 18.20 -10.94 21.81
N LEU A 211 16.93 -10.97 21.37
CA LEU A 211 15.78 -11.13 22.27
C LEU A 211 15.67 -12.54 22.86
N LYS A 212 16.13 -13.57 22.16
CA LYS A 212 15.95 -14.98 22.54
C LYS A 212 16.38 -15.28 23.98
N GLN A 213 17.50 -14.72 24.43
CA GLN A 213 17.99 -14.93 25.79
C GLN A 213 17.29 -14.05 26.83
N SER A 214 16.98 -12.80 26.47
CA SER A 214 16.48 -11.81 27.42
C SER A 214 14.96 -11.76 27.53
N MET A 215 14.23 -12.33 26.56
CA MET A 215 12.77 -12.43 26.52
C MET A 215 12.32 -13.72 25.79
N PRO A 216 12.49 -14.91 26.43
CA PRO A 216 12.26 -16.21 25.77
C PRO A 216 10.82 -16.42 25.25
N ASN A 217 9.84 -15.72 25.82
CA ASN A 217 8.44 -15.77 25.38
C ASN A 217 8.11 -14.82 24.21
N ALA A 218 9.08 -14.01 23.76
CA ALA A 218 8.92 -13.16 22.57
C ALA A 218 9.09 -13.98 21.30
N VAL A 219 8.12 -13.87 20.38
CA VAL A 219 8.14 -14.53 19.08
C VAL A 219 7.93 -13.51 17.96
N LEU A 220 8.68 -13.66 16.88
CA LEU A 220 8.44 -12.93 15.64
C LEU A 220 7.49 -13.76 14.77
N VAL A 221 6.38 -13.17 14.40
CA VAL A 221 5.50 -13.69 13.35
C VAL A 221 5.73 -12.89 12.08
N TYR A 222 6.36 -13.54 11.09
CA TYR A 222 6.64 -12.90 9.81
C TYR A 222 5.61 -13.34 8.75
N VAL A 223 4.94 -12.36 8.17
CA VAL A 223 3.95 -12.54 7.09
C VAL A 223 4.49 -11.95 5.80
N GLY A 224 4.59 -12.77 4.78
CA GLY A 224 5.09 -12.39 3.46
C GLY A 224 6.02 -13.42 2.84
N THR A 225 6.42 -13.15 1.61
CA THR A 225 7.40 -13.93 0.84
C THR A 225 8.18 -12.99 -0.09
N GLY A 226 9.20 -13.46 -0.74
CA GLY A 226 10.01 -12.66 -1.68
C GLY A 226 11.33 -13.32 -2.01
N GLU A 227 12.18 -12.60 -2.72
CA GLU A 227 13.47 -13.07 -3.25
C GLU A 227 14.49 -13.44 -2.15
N LEU A 228 14.34 -12.91 -0.93
CA LEU A 228 15.21 -13.23 0.20
C LEU A 228 14.69 -14.37 1.09
N LYS A 229 13.62 -15.09 0.68
CA LYS A 229 13.00 -16.15 1.49
C LYS A 229 14.00 -17.23 1.91
N GLU A 230 14.79 -17.72 0.97
CA GLU A 230 15.77 -18.76 1.23
C GLU A 230 16.86 -18.29 2.21
N GLN A 231 17.34 -17.05 2.04
CA GLN A 231 18.33 -16.45 2.94
C GLN A 231 17.77 -16.26 4.36
N VAL A 232 16.51 -15.84 4.48
CA VAL A 232 15.81 -15.73 5.77
C VAL A 232 15.71 -17.09 6.45
N GLN A 233 15.30 -18.14 5.72
CA GLN A 233 15.19 -19.48 6.25
C GLN A 233 16.54 -20.06 6.67
N GLN A 234 17.58 -19.86 5.86
CA GLN A 234 18.92 -20.31 6.19
C GLN A 234 19.45 -19.64 7.46
N TYR A 235 19.27 -18.31 7.59
CA TYR A 235 19.69 -17.60 8.78
C TYR A 235 18.98 -18.09 10.06
N ILE A 236 17.68 -18.41 9.98
CA ILE A 236 16.90 -18.98 11.10
C ILE A 236 17.50 -20.33 11.53
N LEU A 237 17.84 -21.21 10.58
CA LEU A 237 18.44 -22.51 10.86
C LEU A 237 19.83 -22.38 11.46
N ASP A 238 20.71 -21.59 10.87
CA ASP A 238 22.10 -21.42 11.30
C ASP A 238 22.22 -20.83 12.72
N ASN A 239 21.23 -20.01 13.12
CA ASN A 239 21.21 -19.39 14.45
C ASN A 239 20.19 -20.05 15.42
N ASN A 240 19.59 -21.17 15.04
CA ASN A 240 18.60 -21.90 15.86
C ASN A 240 17.48 -20.97 16.39
N LEU A 241 16.90 -20.11 15.54
CA LEU A 241 15.87 -19.15 15.95
C LEU A 241 14.49 -19.82 16.00
N ASP A 242 14.21 -20.59 17.06
CA ASP A 242 12.92 -21.20 17.35
C ASP A 242 11.82 -20.20 17.75
N ASN A 243 12.20 -18.97 18.00
CA ASN A 243 11.32 -17.84 18.27
C ASN A 243 10.90 -17.04 17.03
N VAL A 244 11.04 -17.61 15.81
CA VAL A 244 10.62 -17.00 14.54
C VAL A 244 9.65 -17.92 13.80
N ILE A 245 8.48 -17.42 13.44
CA ILE A 245 7.42 -18.13 12.74
C ILE A 245 7.20 -17.46 11.37
N LEU A 246 7.45 -18.20 10.28
CA LEU A 246 7.19 -17.73 8.91
C LEU A 246 5.83 -18.23 8.45
N LEU A 247 4.85 -17.35 8.29
CA LEU A 247 3.48 -17.70 7.87
C LEU A 247 3.26 -17.66 6.35
N GLY A 248 4.24 -17.18 5.56
CA GLY A 248 4.04 -16.95 4.13
C GLY A 248 3.00 -15.86 3.86
N LEU A 249 2.31 -15.96 2.72
CA LEU A 249 1.23 -15.03 2.37
C LEU A 249 -0.03 -15.35 3.16
N ARG A 250 -0.68 -14.30 3.69
CA ARG A 250 -1.91 -14.40 4.48
C ARG A 250 -2.94 -13.37 4.01
N ASN A 251 -4.23 -13.74 4.05
CA ASN A 251 -5.35 -12.85 3.70
C ASN A 251 -6.04 -12.25 4.95
N ASP A 252 -5.69 -12.74 6.15
CA ASP A 252 -6.25 -12.36 7.44
C ASP A 252 -5.28 -11.48 8.26
N VAL A 253 -4.48 -10.66 7.57
CA VAL A 253 -3.47 -9.78 8.20
C VAL A 253 -4.09 -8.87 9.27
N ASN A 254 -5.32 -8.38 9.05
CA ASN A 254 -6.06 -7.59 10.04
C ASN A 254 -6.28 -8.36 11.35
N GLY A 255 -6.61 -9.65 11.28
CA GLY A 255 -6.73 -10.51 12.45
C GLY A 255 -5.40 -10.70 13.18
N LEU A 256 -4.31 -10.93 12.42
CA LEU A 256 -2.96 -11.04 12.97
C LEU A 256 -2.52 -9.75 13.67
N MET A 257 -2.86 -8.57 13.11
CA MET A 257 -2.58 -7.27 13.75
C MET A 257 -3.39 -7.07 15.05
N ILE A 258 -4.64 -7.53 15.09
CA ILE A 258 -5.45 -7.48 16.32
C ILE A 258 -4.85 -8.40 17.38
N ALA A 259 -4.33 -9.57 17.03
CA ALA A 259 -3.82 -10.58 17.95
C ALA A 259 -2.35 -10.37 18.39
N ALA A 260 -1.56 -9.55 17.67
CA ALA A 260 -0.17 -9.27 17.99
C ALA A 260 -0.03 -8.26 19.15
N ASP A 261 1.18 -8.10 19.71
CA ASP A 261 1.48 -7.18 20.80
C ASP A 261 2.29 -5.96 20.35
N LEU A 262 3.04 -6.09 19.26
CA LEU A 262 3.89 -5.06 18.68
C LEU A 262 4.01 -5.29 17.17
N PHE A 263 4.12 -4.21 16.40
CA PHE A 263 4.49 -4.25 15.00
C PHE A 263 5.87 -3.64 14.77
N ILE A 264 6.70 -4.25 13.92
CA ILE A 264 7.99 -3.70 13.51
C ILE A 264 8.11 -3.60 11.99
N LEU A 265 8.79 -2.55 11.51
CA LEU A 265 9.12 -2.40 10.09
C LEU A 265 10.49 -1.75 9.92
N PRO A 266 11.60 -2.53 9.87
CA PRO A 266 12.96 -2.03 9.77
C PRO A 266 13.39 -1.76 8.33
N SER A 267 12.51 -1.22 7.49
CA SER A 267 12.77 -0.96 6.07
C SER A 267 13.92 0.01 5.85
N LEU A 268 14.73 -0.22 4.80
CA LEU A 268 15.84 0.66 4.43
C LEU A 268 15.35 2.02 3.90
N PHE A 269 14.21 2.04 3.26
CA PHE A 269 13.55 3.26 2.77
C PHE A 269 12.08 2.97 2.48
N GLU A 270 11.21 3.92 2.84
CA GLU A 270 9.78 3.93 2.45
C GLU A 270 9.24 5.36 2.49
N GLY A 271 8.25 5.63 1.64
CA GLY A 271 7.39 6.79 1.82
C GLY A 271 6.42 6.52 2.98
N LEU A 272 5.18 6.15 2.65
CA LEU A 272 4.16 5.82 3.65
C LEU A 272 3.68 4.38 3.46
N PRO A 273 4.19 3.42 4.25
CA PRO A 273 3.79 2.02 4.15
C PRO A 273 2.37 1.82 4.71
N ILE A 274 1.45 1.33 3.88
CA ILE A 274 0.07 1.08 4.27
C ILE A 274 -0.02 0.13 5.47
N VAL A 275 0.84 -0.86 5.53
CA VAL A 275 0.90 -1.81 6.65
C VAL A 275 1.15 -1.14 8.01
N ALA A 276 1.84 0.02 8.03
CA ALA A 276 2.01 0.82 9.25
C ALA A 276 0.71 1.56 9.62
N VAL A 277 -0.08 1.99 8.64
CA VAL A 277 -1.42 2.55 8.88
C VAL A 277 -2.35 1.48 9.45
N GLU A 278 -2.32 0.28 8.87
CA GLU A 278 -3.10 -0.88 9.30
C GLU A 278 -2.77 -1.29 10.74
N ALA A 279 -1.49 -1.35 11.10
CA ALA A 279 -1.05 -1.67 12.45
C ALA A 279 -1.51 -0.61 13.47
N GLN A 280 -1.43 0.68 13.12
CA GLN A 280 -1.96 1.76 13.95
C GLN A 280 -3.48 1.72 14.09
N ALA A 281 -4.20 1.36 13.00
CA ALA A 281 -5.65 1.16 13.05
C ALA A 281 -6.06 0.03 13.99
N ALA A 282 -5.24 -1.02 14.09
CA ALA A 282 -5.42 -2.09 15.06
C ALA A 282 -4.98 -1.69 16.49
N GLY A 283 -4.53 -0.46 16.71
CA GLY A 283 -4.06 0.03 18.02
C GLY A 283 -2.73 -0.58 18.46
N LEU A 284 -1.96 -1.21 17.56
CA LEU A 284 -0.64 -1.73 17.88
C LEU A 284 0.36 -0.61 18.18
N PRO A 285 1.21 -0.73 19.20
CA PRO A 285 2.46 -0.03 19.24
C PRO A 285 3.28 -0.42 18.00
N ILE A 286 3.94 0.55 17.36
CA ILE A 286 4.76 0.27 16.18
C ILE A 286 6.15 0.87 16.31
N ILE A 287 7.15 0.12 15.82
CA ILE A 287 8.52 0.62 15.67
C ILE A 287 8.87 0.58 14.19
N LEU A 288 9.17 1.73 13.64
CA LEU A 288 9.55 1.95 12.26
C LEU A 288 11.03 2.34 12.17
N SER A 289 11.67 2.02 11.06
CA SER A 289 12.96 2.61 10.72
C SER A 289 12.83 4.14 10.57
N GLU A 290 13.83 4.90 11.00
CA GLU A 290 13.91 6.35 10.78
C GLU A 290 13.99 6.74 9.30
N ASN A 291 14.29 5.79 8.42
CA ASN A 291 14.29 5.99 6.96
C ASN A 291 12.87 5.92 6.34
N ILE A 292 11.86 5.70 7.15
CA ILE A 292 10.44 5.79 6.75
C ILE A 292 9.98 7.23 6.99
N SER A 293 9.17 7.77 6.06
CA SER A 293 8.63 9.12 6.21
C SER A 293 7.97 9.34 7.58
N ILE A 294 8.25 10.48 8.20
CA ILE A 294 7.62 10.91 9.46
C ILE A 294 6.09 11.01 9.35
N GLU A 295 5.57 11.16 8.13
CA GLU A 295 4.12 11.16 7.86
C GLU A 295 3.45 9.84 8.26
N ALA A 296 4.23 8.75 8.42
CA ALA A 296 3.73 7.49 8.94
C ALA A 296 3.37 7.51 10.44
N LYS A 297 3.70 8.61 11.17
CA LYS A 297 3.31 8.77 12.57
C LYS A 297 1.90 9.35 12.67
N LEU A 298 0.90 8.49 12.73
CA LEU A 298 -0.51 8.90 12.84
C LEU A 298 -1.00 8.88 14.30
N VAL A 299 -0.36 8.08 15.16
CA VAL A 299 -0.68 7.95 16.59
C VAL A 299 0.57 8.02 17.48
N ASN A 300 0.38 8.31 18.77
CA ASN A 300 1.49 8.49 19.72
C ASN A 300 2.30 7.22 20.00
N SER A 301 1.73 6.04 19.80
CA SER A 301 2.41 4.74 19.97
C SER A 301 3.33 4.36 18.80
N THR A 302 3.69 5.31 17.95
CA THR A 302 4.61 5.16 16.81
C THR A 302 6.00 5.68 17.18
N TYR A 303 7.00 4.83 17.03
CA TYR A 303 8.40 5.11 17.35
C TYR A 303 9.28 4.93 16.11
N PHE A 304 10.26 5.80 15.94
CA PHE A 304 11.27 5.70 14.87
C PHE A 304 12.63 5.39 15.48
N LEU A 305 13.34 4.41 14.90
CA LEU A 305 14.67 4.01 15.35
C LEU A 305 15.62 3.85 14.16
N PRO A 306 16.92 4.13 14.34
CA PRO A 306 17.94 3.86 13.34
C PRO A 306 18.13 2.35 13.15
N ILE A 307 18.50 1.95 11.93
CA ILE A 307 18.70 0.53 11.57
C ILE A 307 20.17 0.09 11.64
N ASN A 308 21.03 0.90 12.20
CA ASN A 308 22.46 0.59 12.42
C ASN A 308 22.75 0.05 13.84
N ASP A 309 21.77 0.01 14.72
CA ASP A 309 21.90 -0.46 16.09
C ASP A 309 20.72 -1.36 16.50
N VAL A 310 20.99 -2.67 16.54
CA VAL A 310 20.01 -3.70 16.94
C VAL A 310 19.59 -3.56 18.41
N PHE A 311 20.52 -3.14 19.29
CA PHE A 311 20.26 -3.06 20.72
C PHE A 311 19.25 -1.95 21.07
N LEU A 312 19.21 -0.86 20.30
CA LEU A 312 18.16 0.16 20.47
C LEU A 312 16.76 -0.43 20.22
N TRP A 313 16.63 -1.26 19.18
CA TRP A 313 15.36 -1.95 18.89
C TRP A 313 15.01 -2.95 20.00
N VAL A 314 15.96 -3.78 20.43
CA VAL A 314 15.77 -4.75 21.51
C VAL A 314 15.29 -4.07 22.78
N ASN A 315 15.98 -3.01 23.22
CA ASN A 315 15.61 -2.27 24.43
C ASN A 315 14.22 -1.63 24.31
N LYS A 316 13.90 -1.05 23.15
CA LYS A 316 12.58 -0.46 22.91
C LYS A 316 11.47 -1.49 22.91
N ILE A 317 11.69 -2.64 22.27
CA ILE A 317 10.76 -3.78 22.23
C ILE A 317 10.48 -4.27 23.64
N LYS A 318 11.52 -4.54 24.43
CA LYS A 318 11.38 -4.97 25.83
C LYS A 318 10.55 -3.99 26.63
N LYS A 319 10.88 -2.71 26.58
CA LYS A 319 10.14 -1.65 27.28
C LYS A 319 8.66 -1.61 26.88
N ILE A 320 8.35 -1.78 25.61
CA ILE A 320 6.94 -1.79 25.13
C ILE A 320 6.23 -3.05 25.64
N LEU A 321 6.82 -4.23 25.49
CA LEU A 321 6.20 -5.50 25.81
C LEU A 321 6.08 -5.77 27.31
N GLU A 322 6.95 -5.19 28.14
CA GLU A 322 6.88 -5.23 29.62
C GLU A 322 5.74 -4.36 30.17
N ILE A 323 5.51 -3.19 29.54
CA ILE A 323 4.43 -2.27 29.92
C ILE A 323 3.05 -2.78 29.47
N SER A 324 3.00 -3.73 28.52
CA SER A 324 1.79 -4.22 27.84
C SER A 324 0.87 -5.11 28.69
N GLY A 325 0.61 -4.74 29.96
CA GLY A 325 -0.69 -5.00 30.59
C GLY A 325 -1.70 -3.90 30.26
N ASN A 326 -1.35 -2.98 29.35
CA ASN A 326 -2.03 -1.71 29.13
C ASN A 326 -3.13 -1.79 28.07
N LYS A 327 -4.21 -1.12 28.37
CA LYS A 327 -5.36 -0.89 27.50
C LYS A 327 -4.90 -0.43 26.12
N ARG A 328 -4.93 -1.34 25.18
CA ARG A 328 -4.71 -1.07 23.76
C ARG A 328 -5.86 -0.21 23.25
N PHE A 329 -5.56 0.87 22.60
CA PHE A 329 -6.56 1.79 22.08
C PHE A 329 -6.35 2.03 20.60
N SER A 330 -7.37 1.74 19.81
CA SER A 330 -7.39 2.05 18.38
C SER A 330 -7.93 3.46 18.18
N ASP A 331 -7.07 4.43 17.86
CA ASP A 331 -7.46 5.82 17.60
C ASP A 331 -7.94 5.98 16.14
N GLN A 332 -9.10 5.37 15.85
CA GLN A 332 -9.69 5.47 14.51
C GLN A 332 -10.06 6.91 14.13
N LEU A 333 -10.35 7.76 15.13
CA LEU A 333 -10.67 9.16 14.88
C LEU A 333 -9.44 9.92 14.35
N ALA A 334 -8.25 9.68 14.94
CA ALA A 334 -7.01 10.26 14.45
C ALA A 334 -6.71 9.81 13.01
N LEU A 335 -6.83 8.51 12.71
CA LEU A 335 -6.61 8.00 11.37
C LEU A 335 -7.63 8.53 10.35
N SER A 336 -8.90 8.64 10.75
CA SER A 336 -9.95 9.20 9.90
C SER A 336 -9.68 10.68 9.60
N LYS A 337 -9.30 11.49 10.60
CA LYS A 337 -8.92 12.90 10.43
C LYS A 337 -7.65 13.04 9.55
N ALA A 338 -6.73 12.11 9.64
CA ALA A 338 -5.55 12.05 8.78
C ALA A 338 -5.86 11.58 7.34
N GLY A 339 -7.11 11.23 7.02
CA GLY A 339 -7.55 10.88 5.67
C GLY A 339 -7.37 9.40 5.30
N TYR A 340 -7.30 8.49 6.29
CA TYR A 340 -7.11 7.05 6.05
C TYR A 340 -8.40 6.21 6.17
N ASN A 341 -9.56 6.85 6.35
CA ASN A 341 -10.85 6.17 6.28
C ASN A 341 -11.30 6.01 4.83
N ILE A 342 -11.46 4.77 4.37
CA ILE A 342 -11.81 4.45 2.99
C ILE A 342 -13.15 5.05 2.55
N GLU A 343 -14.15 5.07 3.41
CA GLU A 343 -15.47 5.62 3.07
C GLU A 343 -15.40 7.12 2.75
N SER A 344 -14.62 7.87 3.55
CA SER A 344 -14.42 9.30 3.34
C SER A 344 -13.64 9.57 2.06
N VAL A 345 -12.59 8.76 1.80
CA VAL A 345 -11.77 8.87 0.59
C VAL A 345 -12.58 8.53 -0.65
N VAL A 346 -13.39 7.46 -0.61
CA VAL A 346 -14.24 7.08 -1.74
C VAL A 346 -15.26 8.16 -2.05
N LYS A 347 -15.93 8.74 -1.05
CA LYS A 347 -16.85 9.88 -1.25
C LYS A 347 -16.18 11.06 -1.93
N ASN A 348 -14.92 11.35 -1.58
CA ASN A 348 -14.14 12.42 -2.22
C ASN A 348 -13.78 12.06 -3.67
N ILE A 349 -13.26 10.86 -3.92
CA ILE A 349 -12.95 10.38 -5.28
C ILE A 349 -14.20 10.38 -6.15
N GLN A 350 -15.35 9.89 -5.66
CA GLN A 350 -16.60 9.90 -6.40
C GLN A 350 -16.99 11.31 -6.85
N LYS A 351 -16.90 12.31 -5.96
CA LYS A 351 -17.16 13.72 -6.32
C LYS A 351 -16.24 14.20 -7.45
N ILE A 352 -14.94 13.86 -7.37
CA ILE A 352 -13.94 14.22 -8.38
C ILE A 352 -14.23 13.56 -9.74
N LEU A 353 -14.68 12.31 -9.73
CA LEU A 353 -14.96 11.53 -10.94
C LEU A 353 -16.30 11.93 -11.60
N VAL A 354 -17.28 12.39 -10.83
CA VAL A 354 -18.61 12.79 -11.35
C VAL A 354 -18.60 14.22 -11.88
N ASN A 355 -17.99 15.15 -11.15
CA ASN A 355 -17.87 16.57 -11.54
C ASN A 355 -16.79 16.76 -12.63
#